data_e733389b8baf88b0c8c16e4d0d8391b4
#
_entry.id   e733389b8baf88b0c8c16e4d0d8391b4
#
_cell.length_a   1.000
_cell.length_b   1.000
_cell.length_c   1.000
_cell.angle_alpha   90.00
_cell.angle_beta   90.00
_cell.angle_gamma   90.00
#
_symmetry.space_group_name_H-M   'P 1'
#
loop_
_entity.id
_entity.type
_entity.pdbx_description
1 polymer ?
#
loop_
_entity_poly.entity_id
_entity_poly.type
_entity_poly.pdbx_seq_one_letter_code
_entity_poly.pdbx_strand_id
1 'polypeptide(L)'
;MKQLRAGGYLLLLLLSLILVAFVLYPLCLTLAQSLSSEGGSFYQEYRAFFDLSSPSNLEALFNSVVLSLLSVFFSALVGIGLAYLISDFDFPLKGLLKRVAVLPIALPPLVGVVAFLFLYGESGILPRALAELLRLQSSPVFLEGFVAIVFVHTYSFYVYFYLFGSAALARIDPSVVEAAGNLGSSRWHTFRNVILPLLTPALIGASLLTFMASMASFSAPFLFAGGQRFMTLQIYNAKLNGDMALAATNSVVLVSISIIFLLLLRVYSRRQRFVYAMKGISRRTSRRLTKFSRRIAGVIAALILLFILLPVVGILLISFAKEGSWTWQLLPARYTFENYLKLFTQEDVFRPILNSTTMAIIATAASIGFGVTTAFLLTRRRIKPRVLAATLDVGSALPFAIPGTVIALSLILAFDRPLLFTAGQILVGTFWILPLAYFIRNVPLVVRSTTAGFHQFDKSLEEASSNLGAGGWRTFWRVTFPSVRPSIISGALLAFIAALGEFVSSILLYTYDNRPISVEILAQ
;
A
#
# COMPACT_ATOMS: atom_id res chain seq x y z
N MET A 1 -27.76 18.50 -6.79
CA MET A 1 -26.39 19.01 -7.08
C MET A 1 -26.52 20.31 -7.87
N LYS A 2 -25.96 21.42 -7.33
CA LYS A 2 -25.95 22.73 -8.03
C LYS A 2 -24.97 22.69 -9.22
N GLN A 3 -25.33 23.38 -10.33
CA GLN A 3 -24.42 23.55 -11.48
C GLN A 3 -23.13 24.27 -11.06
N LEU A 4 -22.01 23.94 -11.71
CA LEU A 4 -20.78 24.67 -11.53
C LEU A 4 -20.92 26.11 -12.05
N ARG A 5 -20.41 27.08 -11.29
CA ARG A 5 -20.23 28.47 -11.75
C ARG A 5 -18.87 28.59 -12.48
N ALA A 6 -18.62 29.68 -13.22
CA ALA A 6 -17.39 29.89 -14.00
C ALA A 6 -16.10 29.61 -13.21
N GLY A 7 -15.97 30.09 -11.97
CA GLY A 7 -14.82 29.79 -11.10
C GLY A 7 -14.63 28.31 -10.75
N GLY A 8 -15.73 27.55 -10.73
CA GLY A 8 -15.63 26.09 -10.52
C GLY A 8 -15.12 25.34 -11.72
N TYR A 9 -15.40 25.82 -12.94
CA TYR A 9 -14.83 25.25 -14.17
C TYR A 9 -13.34 25.58 -14.32
N LEU A 10 -12.92 26.79 -13.93
CA LEU A 10 -11.49 27.15 -13.91
C LEU A 10 -10.70 26.24 -12.95
N LEU A 11 -11.24 26.01 -11.75
CA LEU A 11 -10.63 25.13 -10.76
C LEU A 11 -10.57 23.67 -11.25
N LEU A 12 -11.63 23.21 -11.89
CA LEU A 12 -11.70 21.89 -12.50
C LEU A 12 -10.64 21.73 -13.61
N LEU A 13 -10.50 22.74 -14.47
CA LEU A 13 -9.50 22.75 -15.53
C LEU A 13 -8.09 22.71 -14.95
N LEU A 14 -7.81 23.50 -13.91
CA LEU A 14 -6.52 23.54 -13.24
C LEU A 14 -6.16 22.16 -12.64
N LEU A 15 -7.08 21.53 -11.92
CA LEU A 15 -6.86 20.21 -11.34
C LEU A 15 -6.66 19.15 -12.43
N SER A 16 -7.45 19.20 -13.51
CA SER A 16 -7.29 18.29 -14.64
C SER A 16 -5.94 18.49 -15.34
N LEU A 17 -5.49 19.75 -15.50
CA LEU A 17 -4.18 20.06 -16.05
C LEU A 17 -3.04 19.52 -15.20
N ILE A 18 -3.14 19.62 -13.86
CA ILE A 18 -2.17 19.03 -12.94
C ILE A 18 -2.09 17.51 -13.14
N LEU A 19 -3.22 16.81 -13.24
CA LEU A 19 -3.22 15.37 -13.50
C LEU A 19 -2.66 15.02 -14.87
N VAL A 20 -2.99 15.80 -15.90
CA VAL A 20 -2.44 15.58 -17.23
C VAL A 20 -0.93 15.79 -17.24
N ALA A 21 -0.45 16.91 -16.69
CA ALA A 21 0.97 17.28 -16.72
C ALA A 21 1.86 16.36 -15.87
N PHE A 22 1.40 15.95 -14.68
CA PHE A 22 2.24 15.26 -13.71
C PHE A 22 1.93 13.76 -13.55
N VAL A 23 0.82 13.27 -14.09
CA VAL A 23 0.45 11.86 -14.05
C VAL A 23 0.37 11.25 -15.45
N LEU A 24 -0.50 11.79 -16.33
CA LEU A 24 -0.75 11.18 -17.63
C LEU A 24 0.40 11.38 -18.61
N TYR A 25 0.97 12.59 -18.70
CA TYR A 25 2.07 12.89 -19.60
C TYR A 25 3.32 12.03 -19.33
N PRO A 26 3.81 11.88 -18.07
CA PRO A 26 4.91 10.97 -17.76
C PRO A 26 4.63 9.52 -18.17
N LEU A 27 3.42 9.02 -17.92
CA LEU A 27 3.03 7.66 -18.30
C LEU A 27 2.96 7.46 -19.81
N CYS A 28 2.45 8.47 -20.54
CA CYS A 28 2.44 8.46 -22.01
C CYS A 28 3.86 8.43 -22.58
N LEU A 29 4.79 9.18 -21.98
CA LEU A 29 6.20 9.15 -22.40
C LEU A 29 6.83 7.79 -22.11
N THR A 30 6.54 7.16 -20.97
CA THR A 30 7.03 5.80 -20.70
C THR A 30 6.52 4.82 -21.75
N LEU A 31 5.24 4.92 -22.13
CA LEU A 31 4.67 4.11 -23.21
C LEU A 31 5.36 4.40 -24.55
N ALA A 32 5.59 5.68 -24.89
CA ALA A 32 6.28 6.05 -26.12
C ALA A 32 7.73 5.53 -26.13
N GLN A 33 8.45 5.67 -25.00
CA GLN A 33 9.81 5.17 -24.85
C GLN A 33 9.90 3.63 -25.00
N SER A 34 8.92 2.90 -24.49
CA SER A 34 8.89 1.43 -24.66
C SER A 34 8.69 0.97 -26.11
N LEU A 35 8.22 1.86 -26.96
CA LEU A 35 8.02 1.62 -28.38
C LEU A 35 9.17 2.16 -29.25
N SER A 36 10.07 2.99 -28.67
CA SER A 36 11.24 3.53 -29.38
C SER A 36 12.44 2.61 -29.16
N SER A 37 13.12 2.28 -30.23
CA SER A 37 14.37 1.51 -30.21
C SER A 37 15.48 2.32 -30.89
N GLU A 38 16.68 2.30 -30.33
CA GLU A 38 17.86 2.93 -30.92
C GLU A 38 18.26 2.32 -32.27
N GLY A 39 17.75 1.10 -32.59
CA GLY A 39 18.00 0.39 -33.85
C GLY A 39 16.91 0.54 -34.92
N GLY A 40 15.90 1.41 -34.73
CA GLY A 40 14.88 1.74 -35.74
C GLY A 40 13.75 0.71 -35.95
N SER A 41 13.72 -0.40 -35.23
CA SER A 41 12.64 -1.38 -35.30
C SER A 41 11.63 -1.18 -34.16
N PHE A 42 10.44 -0.73 -34.54
CA PHE A 42 9.27 -0.67 -33.65
C PHE A 42 9.01 -2.07 -33.05
N TYR A 43 8.97 -2.23 -31.71
CA TYR A 43 8.81 -3.49 -30.99
C TYR A 43 10.08 -4.33 -30.73
N GLN A 44 11.27 -3.85 -30.98
CA GLN A 44 12.49 -4.62 -30.73
C GLN A 44 12.60 -5.05 -29.26
N GLU A 45 12.35 -4.13 -28.33
CA GLU A 45 12.38 -4.40 -26.88
C GLU A 45 11.30 -5.42 -26.45
N TYR A 46 10.12 -5.40 -27.07
CA TYR A 46 9.08 -6.40 -26.80
C TYR A 46 9.44 -7.77 -27.36
N ARG A 47 10.12 -7.84 -28.53
CA ARG A 47 10.64 -9.10 -29.04
C ARG A 47 11.72 -9.66 -28.12
N ALA A 48 12.66 -8.83 -27.66
CA ALA A 48 13.68 -9.23 -26.70
C ALA A 48 13.07 -9.64 -25.36
N PHE A 49 12.02 -8.94 -24.90
CA PHE A 49 11.30 -9.30 -23.69
C PHE A 49 10.66 -10.70 -23.75
N PHE A 50 10.06 -11.05 -24.89
CA PHE A 50 9.37 -12.34 -25.09
C PHE A 50 10.26 -13.40 -25.76
N ASP A 51 11.55 -13.15 -25.89
CA ASP A 51 12.50 -14.11 -26.45
C ASP A 51 12.75 -15.27 -25.47
N LEU A 52 12.37 -16.47 -25.91
CA LEU A 52 12.56 -17.71 -25.16
C LEU A 52 14.01 -18.17 -25.10
N SER A 53 14.88 -17.65 -25.97
CA SER A 53 16.33 -17.97 -25.95
C SER A 53 17.07 -17.21 -24.84
N SER A 54 16.51 -16.08 -24.37
CA SER A 54 17.01 -15.29 -23.25
C SER A 54 15.90 -14.96 -22.25
N PRO A 55 15.41 -15.92 -21.47
CA PRO A 55 14.14 -15.83 -20.75
C PRO A 55 14.17 -14.94 -19.49
N SER A 56 15.19 -14.12 -19.29
CA SER A 56 15.41 -13.35 -18.04
C SER A 56 14.22 -12.43 -17.67
N ASN A 57 13.59 -11.78 -18.65
CA ASN A 57 12.44 -10.89 -18.42
C ASN A 57 11.15 -11.70 -18.24
N LEU A 58 10.99 -12.79 -18.97
CA LEU A 58 9.86 -13.71 -18.80
C LEU A 58 9.90 -14.42 -17.45
N GLU A 59 11.07 -14.82 -16.98
CA GLU A 59 11.27 -15.37 -15.63
C GLU A 59 10.88 -14.33 -14.58
N ALA A 60 11.33 -13.09 -14.73
CA ALA A 60 10.98 -12.01 -13.82
C ALA A 60 9.46 -11.73 -13.79
N LEU A 61 8.80 -11.78 -14.94
CA LEU A 61 7.35 -11.66 -15.06
C LEU A 61 6.64 -12.81 -14.37
N PHE A 62 7.03 -14.04 -14.67
CA PHE A 62 6.46 -15.25 -14.08
C PHE A 62 6.61 -15.24 -12.56
N ASN A 63 7.83 -14.98 -12.06
CA ASN A 63 8.10 -14.89 -10.63
C ASN A 63 7.26 -13.81 -9.96
N SER A 64 7.11 -12.62 -10.56
CA SER A 64 6.31 -11.53 -9.99
C SER A 64 4.82 -11.89 -9.94
N VAL A 65 4.28 -12.54 -10.98
CA VAL A 65 2.88 -12.96 -11.01
C VAL A 65 2.62 -14.08 -9.99
N VAL A 66 3.46 -15.12 -9.96
CA VAL A 66 3.33 -16.24 -9.03
C VAL A 66 3.48 -15.76 -7.59
N LEU A 67 4.48 -14.91 -7.31
CA LEU A 67 4.65 -14.25 -6.01
C LEU A 67 3.38 -13.52 -5.58
N SER A 68 2.78 -12.76 -6.49
CA SER A 68 1.58 -11.97 -6.18
C SER A 68 0.36 -12.85 -5.93
N LEU A 69 0.18 -13.93 -6.69
CA LEU A 69 -0.90 -14.90 -6.46
C LEU A 69 -0.75 -15.64 -5.14
N LEU A 70 0.48 -16.09 -4.81
CA LEU A 70 0.76 -16.74 -3.52
C LEU A 70 0.60 -15.75 -2.36
N SER A 71 1.03 -14.50 -2.54
CA SER A 71 0.80 -13.45 -1.53
C SER A 71 -0.69 -13.23 -1.27
N VAL A 72 -1.53 -13.21 -2.32
CA VAL A 72 -3.00 -13.14 -2.17
C VAL A 72 -3.53 -14.35 -1.42
N PHE A 73 -3.10 -15.55 -1.80
CA PHE A 73 -3.59 -16.79 -1.20
C PHE A 73 -3.26 -16.88 0.30
N PHE A 74 -1.99 -16.71 0.67
CA PHE A 74 -1.56 -16.82 2.06
C PHE A 74 -2.08 -15.65 2.93
N SER A 75 -2.11 -14.42 2.38
CA SER A 75 -2.70 -13.29 3.08
C SER A 75 -4.20 -13.44 3.30
N ALA A 76 -4.93 -14.03 2.35
CA ALA A 76 -6.34 -14.35 2.49
C ALA A 76 -6.56 -15.40 3.60
N LEU A 77 -5.76 -16.47 3.60
CA LEU A 77 -5.85 -17.53 4.59
C LEU A 77 -5.68 -16.97 6.01
N VAL A 78 -4.63 -16.18 6.24
CA VAL A 78 -4.34 -15.57 7.55
C VAL A 78 -5.37 -14.50 7.90
N GLY A 79 -5.66 -13.57 6.99
CA GLY A 79 -6.51 -12.42 7.26
C GLY A 79 -7.98 -12.80 7.48
N ILE A 80 -8.53 -13.72 6.66
CA ILE A 80 -9.91 -14.22 6.83
C ILE A 80 -10.00 -15.06 8.11
N GLY A 81 -9.02 -15.94 8.35
CA GLY A 81 -8.96 -16.75 9.57
C GLY A 81 -8.98 -15.88 10.82
N LEU A 82 -8.16 -14.82 10.83
CA LEU A 82 -8.08 -13.85 11.94
C LEU A 82 -9.39 -13.05 12.09
N ALA A 83 -9.96 -12.57 10.98
CA ALA A 83 -11.23 -11.85 10.99
C ALA A 83 -12.36 -12.71 11.55
N TYR A 84 -12.44 -13.98 11.12
CA TYR A 84 -13.43 -14.93 11.62
C TYR A 84 -13.23 -15.27 13.09
N LEU A 85 -11.98 -15.54 13.51
CA LEU A 85 -11.65 -15.81 14.92
C LEU A 85 -12.09 -14.66 15.84
N ILE A 86 -11.72 -13.43 15.48
CA ILE A 86 -12.06 -12.24 16.27
C ILE A 86 -13.56 -11.94 16.24
N SER A 87 -14.24 -12.17 15.11
CA SER A 87 -15.67 -11.87 14.98
C SER A 87 -16.55 -12.87 15.72
N ASP A 88 -16.26 -14.18 15.60
CA ASP A 88 -17.16 -15.25 16.02
C ASP A 88 -16.97 -15.70 17.47
N PHE A 89 -15.76 -15.57 18.03
CA PHE A 89 -15.43 -16.12 19.35
C PHE A 89 -15.11 -15.06 20.40
N ASP A 90 -15.41 -15.40 21.67
CA ASP A 90 -14.97 -14.64 22.84
C ASP A 90 -13.84 -15.39 23.56
N PHE A 91 -12.65 -14.73 23.64
CA PHE A 91 -11.44 -15.32 24.22
C PHE A 91 -10.55 -14.24 24.88
N PRO A 92 -9.62 -14.64 25.77
CA PRO A 92 -8.67 -13.72 26.38
C PRO A 92 -7.81 -13.00 25.33
N LEU A 93 -7.42 -11.75 25.58
CA LEU A 93 -6.60 -10.92 24.68
C LEU A 93 -7.28 -10.50 23.36
N LYS A 94 -8.54 -10.89 23.09
CA LYS A 94 -9.28 -10.50 21.87
C LYS A 94 -9.21 -9.00 21.56
N GLY A 95 -9.43 -8.15 22.58
CA GLY A 95 -9.41 -6.69 22.43
C GLY A 95 -8.03 -6.15 22.04
N LEU A 96 -6.96 -6.75 22.57
CA LEU A 96 -5.59 -6.41 22.22
C LEU A 96 -5.26 -6.90 20.82
N LEU A 97 -5.58 -8.17 20.51
CA LEU A 97 -5.36 -8.75 19.19
C LEU A 97 -6.06 -7.95 18.08
N LYS A 98 -7.30 -7.51 18.32
CA LYS A 98 -8.04 -6.67 17.36
C LYS A 98 -7.32 -5.36 17.03
N ARG A 99 -6.67 -4.73 18.01
CA ARG A 99 -5.92 -3.48 17.83
C ARG A 99 -4.57 -3.71 17.17
N VAL A 100 -3.84 -4.73 17.61
CA VAL A 100 -2.50 -5.06 17.13
C VAL A 100 -2.52 -5.69 15.73
N ALA A 101 -3.62 -6.35 15.35
CA ALA A 101 -3.78 -7.00 14.04
C ALA A 101 -3.60 -6.05 12.84
N VAL A 102 -3.75 -4.74 13.02
CA VAL A 102 -3.55 -3.75 11.95
C VAL A 102 -2.16 -3.11 11.96
N LEU A 103 -1.32 -3.45 12.93
CA LEU A 103 0.01 -2.86 13.11
C LEU A 103 0.93 -2.99 11.87
N PRO A 104 0.97 -4.12 11.15
CA PRO A 104 1.86 -4.26 10.00
C PRO A 104 1.65 -3.22 8.89
N ILE A 105 0.43 -2.70 8.70
CA ILE A 105 0.18 -1.66 7.69
C ILE A 105 0.75 -0.29 8.08
N ALA A 106 1.01 -0.08 9.37
CA ALA A 106 1.61 1.16 9.88
C ALA A 106 3.15 1.18 9.77
N LEU A 107 3.77 0.02 9.56
CA LEU A 107 5.22 -0.07 9.37
C LEU A 107 5.57 0.36 7.93
N PRO A 108 6.55 1.27 7.75
CA PRO A 108 7.12 1.54 6.44
C PRO A 108 7.60 0.24 5.78
N PRO A 109 7.30 -0.01 4.49
CA PRO A 109 7.59 -1.29 3.85
C PRO A 109 9.04 -1.75 4.00
N LEU A 110 10.01 -0.86 3.79
CA LEU A 110 11.43 -1.19 3.94
C LEU A 110 11.78 -1.58 5.39
N VAL A 111 11.29 -0.81 6.38
CA VAL A 111 11.54 -1.08 7.81
C VAL A 111 11.00 -2.45 8.19
N GLY A 112 9.81 -2.79 7.69
CA GLY A 112 9.25 -4.14 7.87
C GLY A 112 10.16 -5.23 7.30
N VAL A 113 10.64 -5.06 6.06
CA VAL A 113 11.52 -6.04 5.39
C VAL A 113 12.85 -6.19 6.13
N VAL A 114 13.49 -5.08 6.55
CA VAL A 114 14.72 -5.07 7.36
C VAL A 114 14.51 -5.80 8.70
N ALA A 115 13.35 -5.58 9.36
CA ALA A 115 13.02 -6.32 10.57
C ALA A 115 12.98 -7.84 10.35
N PHE A 116 12.43 -8.28 9.23
CA PHE A 116 12.43 -9.70 8.87
C PHE A 116 13.81 -10.23 8.55
N LEU A 117 14.68 -9.42 7.92
CA LEU A 117 16.07 -9.78 7.67
C LEU A 117 16.83 -10.04 9.00
N PHE A 118 16.69 -9.15 9.98
CA PHE A 118 17.31 -9.31 11.30
C PHE A 118 16.71 -10.46 12.11
N LEU A 119 15.45 -10.81 11.90
CA LEU A 119 14.82 -11.90 12.63
C LEU A 119 15.05 -13.26 11.99
N TYR A 120 14.91 -13.37 10.67
CA TYR A 120 14.79 -14.63 9.94
C TYR A 120 15.86 -14.83 8.87
N GLY A 121 16.68 -13.81 8.55
CA GLY A 121 17.80 -13.94 7.61
C GLY A 121 18.86 -14.91 8.13
N GLU A 122 19.84 -15.25 7.31
CA GLU A 122 20.90 -16.23 7.63
C GLU A 122 21.57 -15.97 8.99
N SER A 123 21.90 -14.71 9.27
CA SER A 123 22.48 -14.27 10.56
C SER A 123 21.42 -13.72 11.52
N GLY A 124 20.16 -14.06 11.34
CA GLY A 124 19.04 -13.55 12.13
C GLY A 124 18.93 -14.14 13.54
N ILE A 125 18.16 -13.48 14.39
CA ILE A 125 17.96 -13.87 15.80
C ILE A 125 17.35 -15.29 15.90
N LEU A 126 16.29 -15.60 15.12
CA LEU A 126 15.61 -16.88 15.22
C LEU A 126 16.44 -18.07 14.69
N PRO A 127 17.11 -17.98 13.52
CA PRO A 127 18.04 -19.02 13.09
C PRO A 127 19.16 -19.30 14.10
N ARG A 128 19.76 -18.25 14.69
CA ARG A 128 20.77 -18.42 15.76
C ARG A 128 20.18 -19.07 17.00
N ALA A 129 18.99 -18.63 17.44
CA ALA A 129 18.31 -19.24 18.60
C ALA A 129 18.05 -20.73 18.37
N LEU A 130 17.64 -21.10 17.16
CA LEU A 130 17.38 -22.51 16.82
C LEU A 130 18.69 -23.33 16.77
N ALA A 131 19.76 -22.76 16.21
CA ALA A 131 21.08 -23.40 16.18
C ALA A 131 21.61 -23.66 17.61
N GLU A 132 21.49 -22.66 18.49
CA GLU A 132 21.91 -22.78 19.88
C GLU A 132 21.06 -23.81 20.65
N LEU A 133 19.72 -23.77 20.49
CA LEU A 133 18.80 -24.71 21.12
C LEU A 133 19.06 -26.16 20.69
N LEU A 134 19.34 -26.37 19.39
CA LEU A 134 19.60 -27.68 18.81
C LEU A 134 21.10 -28.07 18.86
N ARG A 135 21.96 -27.22 19.41
CA ARG A 135 23.42 -27.39 19.47
C ARG A 135 24.07 -27.67 18.10
N LEU A 136 23.61 -26.97 17.08
CA LEU A 136 24.13 -27.08 15.71
C LEU A 136 25.28 -26.11 15.48
N GLN A 137 26.23 -26.48 14.60
CA GLN A 137 27.35 -25.63 14.23
C GLN A 137 26.96 -24.49 13.27
N SER A 138 25.84 -24.63 12.55
CA SER A 138 25.33 -23.64 11.63
C SER A 138 23.81 -23.53 11.77
N SER A 139 23.24 -22.41 11.33
CA SER A 139 21.79 -22.18 11.35
C SER A 139 21.09 -23.15 10.38
N PRO A 140 20.15 -23.98 10.87
CA PRO A 140 19.55 -25.04 10.07
C PRO A 140 18.49 -24.52 9.10
N VAL A 141 17.88 -23.36 9.40
CA VAL A 141 16.78 -22.76 8.63
C VAL A 141 16.90 -21.25 8.69
N PHE A 142 16.91 -20.61 7.54
CA PHE A 142 16.76 -19.16 7.39
C PHE A 142 15.84 -18.86 6.20
N LEU A 143 15.29 -17.66 6.20
CA LEU A 143 14.39 -17.24 5.12
C LEU A 143 15.19 -16.51 4.05
N GLU A 144 15.20 -17.06 2.84
CA GLU A 144 15.82 -16.50 1.66
C GLU A 144 14.94 -16.74 0.42
N GLY A 145 15.17 -15.97 -0.62
CA GLY A 145 14.53 -16.15 -1.91
C GLY A 145 13.02 -15.97 -1.88
N PHE A 146 12.37 -16.72 -2.74
CA PHE A 146 10.93 -16.62 -2.99
C PHE A 146 10.07 -16.85 -1.73
N VAL A 147 10.46 -17.82 -0.90
CA VAL A 147 9.74 -18.17 0.33
C VAL A 147 9.77 -17.02 1.34
N ALA A 148 10.94 -16.39 1.50
CA ALA A 148 11.08 -15.22 2.36
C ALA A 148 10.18 -14.07 1.93
N ILE A 149 10.13 -13.80 0.62
CA ILE A 149 9.31 -12.72 0.07
C ILE A 149 7.82 -13.01 0.29
N VAL A 150 7.35 -14.26 0.03
CA VAL A 150 5.97 -14.67 0.31
C VAL A 150 5.62 -14.51 1.79
N PHE A 151 6.55 -14.86 2.69
CA PHE A 151 6.35 -14.74 4.13
C PHE A 151 6.22 -13.27 4.57
N VAL A 152 7.12 -12.39 4.11
CA VAL A 152 7.06 -10.95 4.37
C VAL A 152 5.78 -10.33 3.80
N HIS A 153 5.38 -10.71 2.57
CA HIS A 153 4.15 -10.24 1.95
C HIS A 153 2.92 -10.71 2.72
N THR A 154 2.91 -11.98 3.17
CA THR A 154 1.82 -12.51 3.98
C THR A 154 1.65 -11.71 5.26
N TYR A 155 2.75 -11.43 5.97
CA TYR A 155 2.75 -10.60 7.18
C TYR A 155 2.25 -9.17 6.91
N SER A 156 2.66 -8.57 5.81
CA SER A 156 2.30 -7.18 5.50
C SER A 156 0.87 -7.04 4.98
N PHE A 157 0.40 -8.00 4.18
CA PHE A 157 -0.83 -7.86 3.40
C PHE A 157 -2.05 -8.60 3.97
N TYR A 158 -1.89 -9.51 4.96
CA TYR A 158 -3.06 -10.13 5.60
C TYR A 158 -4.00 -9.08 6.20
N VAL A 159 -3.49 -7.91 6.53
CA VAL A 159 -4.27 -6.81 7.11
C VAL A 159 -5.39 -6.35 6.18
N TYR A 160 -5.19 -6.37 4.86
CA TYR A 160 -6.26 -6.04 3.90
C TYR A 160 -7.43 -7.03 4.02
N PHE A 161 -7.13 -8.32 4.03
CA PHE A 161 -8.16 -9.36 4.19
C PHE A 161 -8.82 -9.32 5.57
N TYR A 162 -8.05 -9.03 6.61
CA TYR A 162 -8.56 -8.84 7.96
C TYR A 162 -9.55 -7.67 8.06
N LEU A 163 -9.19 -6.50 7.52
CA LEU A 163 -10.06 -5.31 7.56
C LEU A 163 -11.31 -5.47 6.72
N PHE A 164 -11.16 -5.89 5.46
CA PHE A 164 -12.29 -6.10 4.55
C PHE A 164 -13.20 -7.23 5.03
N GLY A 165 -12.60 -8.35 5.47
CA GLY A 165 -13.31 -9.49 6.03
C GLY A 165 -14.07 -9.13 7.31
N SER A 166 -13.44 -8.43 8.25
CA SER A 166 -14.08 -7.99 9.50
C SER A 166 -15.24 -7.04 9.24
N ALA A 167 -15.08 -6.07 8.32
CA ALA A 167 -16.14 -5.15 7.93
C ALA A 167 -17.33 -5.87 7.27
N ALA A 168 -17.06 -6.87 6.44
CA ALA A 168 -18.09 -7.66 5.78
C ALA A 168 -18.80 -8.61 6.77
N LEU A 169 -18.05 -9.29 7.65
CA LEU A 169 -18.61 -10.15 8.71
C LEU A 169 -19.55 -9.39 9.64
N ALA A 170 -19.24 -8.12 9.94
CA ALA A 170 -20.07 -7.26 10.77
C ALA A 170 -21.44 -6.90 10.13
N ARG A 171 -21.57 -7.09 8.81
CA ARG A 171 -22.80 -6.80 8.05
C ARG A 171 -23.66 -8.04 7.78
N ILE A 172 -23.16 -9.25 8.06
CA ILE A 172 -23.92 -10.49 7.89
C ILE A 172 -24.97 -10.56 8.99
N ASP A 173 -26.23 -10.74 8.59
CA ASP A 173 -27.34 -10.96 9.52
C ASP A 173 -27.16 -12.31 10.26
N PRO A 174 -27.10 -12.31 11.62
CA PRO A 174 -26.98 -13.53 12.40
C PRO A 174 -28.07 -14.56 12.12
N SER A 175 -29.26 -14.12 11.77
CA SER A 175 -30.41 -15.00 11.47
C SER A 175 -30.12 -16.00 10.34
N VAL A 176 -29.32 -15.61 9.36
CA VAL A 176 -28.92 -16.50 8.24
C VAL A 176 -28.01 -17.63 8.73
N VAL A 177 -27.09 -17.31 9.64
CA VAL A 177 -26.18 -18.29 10.23
C VAL A 177 -26.93 -19.24 11.18
N GLU A 178 -27.89 -18.68 11.93
CA GLU A 178 -28.78 -19.46 12.83
C GLU A 178 -29.71 -20.39 12.04
N ALA A 179 -30.32 -19.90 10.96
CA ALA A 179 -31.15 -20.71 10.07
C ALA A 179 -30.38 -21.89 9.47
N ALA A 180 -29.13 -21.67 9.01
CA ALA A 180 -28.28 -22.77 8.55
C ALA A 180 -28.00 -23.79 9.66
N GLY A 181 -27.75 -23.33 10.88
CA GLY A 181 -27.60 -24.22 12.06
C GLY A 181 -28.85 -25.01 12.37
N ASN A 182 -30.04 -24.40 12.34
CA ASN A 182 -31.31 -25.05 12.57
C ASN A 182 -31.65 -26.11 11.50
N LEU A 183 -31.15 -25.94 10.27
CA LEU A 183 -31.21 -26.92 9.18
C LEU A 183 -30.15 -28.03 9.29
N GLY A 184 -29.42 -28.14 10.43
CA GLY A 184 -28.43 -29.18 10.68
C GLY A 184 -27.06 -28.94 10.01
N SER A 185 -26.79 -27.75 9.44
CA SER A 185 -25.53 -27.46 8.83
C SER A 185 -24.37 -27.43 9.83
N SER A 186 -23.31 -28.20 9.55
CA SER A 186 -22.08 -28.16 10.35
C SER A 186 -21.42 -26.76 10.25
N ARG A 187 -20.55 -26.42 11.22
CA ARG A 187 -19.85 -25.12 11.24
C ARG A 187 -19.01 -24.87 10.00
N TRP A 188 -18.30 -25.90 9.53
CA TRP A 188 -17.50 -25.81 8.31
C TRP A 188 -18.37 -25.64 7.07
N HIS A 189 -19.47 -26.35 7.01
CA HIS A 189 -20.42 -26.23 5.91
C HIS A 189 -21.08 -24.83 5.87
N THR A 190 -21.50 -24.32 7.03
CA THR A 190 -22.02 -22.94 7.17
C THR A 190 -20.97 -21.90 6.78
N PHE A 191 -19.71 -22.06 7.21
CA PHE A 191 -18.64 -21.15 6.82
C PHE A 191 -18.42 -21.16 5.31
N ARG A 192 -18.25 -22.34 4.70
CA ARG A 192 -17.92 -22.50 3.29
C ARG A 192 -19.07 -22.10 2.36
N ASN A 193 -20.33 -22.47 2.70
CA ASN A 193 -21.46 -22.34 1.78
C ASN A 193 -22.36 -21.12 2.08
N VAL A 194 -22.23 -20.50 3.25
CA VAL A 194 -23.03 -19.32 3.63
C VAL A 194 -22.13 -18.10 3.84
N ILE A 195 -21.18 -18.18 4.79
CA ILE A 195 -20.39 -17.01 5.18
C ILE A 195 -19.41 -16.61 4.08
N LEU A 196 -18.63 -17.55 3.55
CA LEU A 196 -17.59 -17.27 2.53
C LEU A 196 -18.16 -16.67 1.24
N PRO A 197 -19.28 -17.17 0.68
CA PRO A 197 -19.92 -16.51 -0.47
C PRO A 197 -20.40 -15.08 -0.17
N LEU A 198 -20.91 -14.82 1.04
CA LEU A 198 -21.32 -13.48 1.47
C LEU A 198 -20.12 -12.53 1.64
N LEU A 199 -18.94 -13.05 1.97
CA LEU A 199 -17.69 -12.28 2.05
C LEU A 199 -17.07 -12.01 0.68
N THR A 200 -17.39 -12.80 -0.35
CA THR A 200 -16.71 -12.77 -1.67
C THR A 200 -16.50 -11.36 -2.23
N PRO A 201 -17.46 -10.42 -2.19
CA PRO A 201 -17.24 -9.07 -2.73
C PRO A 201 -16.17 -8.27 -1.98
N ALA A 202 -16.11 -8.43 -0.66
CA ALA A 202 -15.08 -7.80 0.17
C ALA A 202 -13.71 -8.44 -0.08
N LEU A 203 -13.68 -9.77 -0.23
CA LEU A 203 -12.46 -10.53 -0.51
C LEU A 203 -11.88 -10.20 -1.90
N ILE A 204 -12.72 -9.96 -2.91
CA ILE A 204 -12.26 -9.47 -4.23
C ILE A 204 -11.54 -8.14 -4.09
N GLY A 205 -12.09 -7.20 -3.31
CA GLY A 205 -11.42 -5.92 -3.03
C GLY A 205 -10.08 -6.10 -2.34
N ALA A 206 -10.00 -6.93 -1.31
CA ALA A 206 -8.76 -7.24 -0.61
C ALA A 206 -7.74 -7.94 -1.52
N SER A 207 -8.19 -8.89 -2.36
CA SER A 207 -7.33 -9.59 -3.35
C SER A 207 -6.73 -8.62 -4.35
N LEU A 208 -7.52 -7.67 -4.85
CA LEU A 208 -7.03 -6.65 -5.78
C LEU A 208 -5.92 -5.81 -5.14
N LEU A 209 -6.16 -5.29 -3.93
CA LEU A 209 -5.18 -4.49 -3.21
C LEU A 209 -3.90 -5.27 -2.94
N THR A 210 -4.02 -6.52 -2.48
CA THR A 210 -2.87 -7.38 -2.18
C THR A 210 -2.07 -7.71 -3.43
N PHE A 211 -2.75 -8.09 -4.53
CA PHE A 211 -2.07 -8.40 -5.79
C PHE A 211 -1.30 -7.19 -6.32
N MET A 212 -1.94 -6.02 -6.35
CA MET A 212 -1.30 -4.79 -6.84
C MET A 212 -0.14 -4.37 -5.94
N ALA A 213 -0.29 -4.46 -4.61
CA ALA A 213 0.78 -4.15 -3.66
C ALA A 213 1.96 -5.12 -3.81
N SER A 214 1.69 -6.41 -4.03
CA SER A 214 2.72 -7.43 -4.27
C SER A 214 3.43 -7.23 -5.60
N MET A 215 2.70 -6.98 -6.71
CA MET A 215 3.29 -6.67 -8.02
C MET A 215 4.16 -5.41 -7.99
N ALA A 216 3.79 -4.44 -7.16
CA ALA A 216 4.53 -3.20 -6.96
C ALA A 216 5.66 -3.32 -5.92
N SER A 217 5.80 -4.46 -5.26
CA SER A 217 6.79 -4.64 -4.20
C SER A 217 8.20 -4.61 -4.77
N PHE A 218 9.03 -3.75 -4.19
CA PHE A 218 10.45 -3.64 -4.51
C PHE A 218 11.33 -4.02 -3.32
N SER A 219 11.01 -3.55 -2.12
CA SER A 219 11.86 -3.70 -0.93
C SER A 219 12.11 -5.17 -0.56
N ALA A 220 11.08 -6.02 -0.61
CA ALA A 220 11.21 -7.42 -0.24
C ALA A 220 12.01 -8.22 -1.29
N PRO A 221 11.74 -8.12 -2.61
CA PRO A 221 12.62 -8.68 -3.63
C PRO A 221 14.05 -8.13 -3.55
N PHE A 222 14.24 -6.83 -3.29
CA PHE A 222 15.57 -6.21 -3.24
C PHE A 222 16.47 -6.83 -2.16
N LEU A 223 15.91 -7.15 -0.99
CA LEU A 223 16.68 -7.70 0.14
C LEU A 223 16.72 -9.24 0.18
N PHE A 224 15.70 -9.91 -0.38
CA PHE A 224 15.57 -11.37 -0.22
C PHE A 224 15.63 -12.17 -1.52
N ALA A 225 15.74 -11.53 -2.71
CA ALA A 225 15.64 -12.26 -3.98
C ALA A 225 16.67 -13.37 -4.15
N GLY A 226 17.86 -13.27 -3.55
CA GLY A 226 18.88 -14.33 -3.63
C GLY A 226 19.28 -14.68 -5.07
N GLY A 227 19.32 -13.70 -5.96
CA GLY A 227 19.61 -13.91 -7.40
C GLY A 227 18.38 -14.20 -8.27
N GLN A 228 17.19 -14.39 -7.70
CA GLN A 228 15.93 -14.52 -8.44
C GLN A 228 15.50 -13.20 -9.06
N ARG A 229 14.87 -13.27 -10.22
CA ARG A 229 14.46 -12.10 -11.00
C ARG A 229 13.01 -11.73 -10.74
N PHE A 230 12.77 -10.43 -10.53
CA PHE A 230 11.44 -9.85 -10.36
C PHE A 230 11.31 -8.58 -11.21
N MET A 231 10.13 -8.28 -11.73
CA MET A 231 9.89 -7.17 -12.65
C MET A 231 10.35 -5.82 -12.09
N THR A 232 10.08 -5.54 -10.82
CA THR A 232 10.48 -4.28 -10.17
C THR A 232 12.01 -4.14 -10.08
N LEU A 233 12.75 -5.24 -9.87
CA LEU A 233 14.21 -5.27 -9.89
C LEU A 233 14.76 -5.13 -11.32
N GLN A 234 14.10 -5.72 -12.33
CA GLN A 234 14.50 -5.55 -13.73
C GLN A 234 14.38 -4.09 -14.18
N ILE A 235 13.30 -3.40 -13.79
CA ILE A 235 13.15 -1.95 -14.06
C ILE A 235 14.30 -1.15 -13.43
N TYR A 236 14.63 -1.46 -12.17
CA TYR A 236 15.71 -0.81 -11.45
C TYR A 236 17.06 -1.06 -12.11
N ASN A 237 17.38 -2.30 -12.43
CA ASN A 237 18.65 -2.71 -13.05
C ASN A 237 18.79 -2.12 -14.46
N ALA A 238 17.75 -2.15 -15.28
CA ALA A 238 17.77 -1.55 -16.61
C ALA A 238 18.02 -0.03 -16.53
N LYS A 239 17.40 0.68 -15.58
CA LYS A 239 17.65 2.10 -15.34
C LYS A 239 19.12 2.34 -14.91
N LEU A 240 19.69 1.52 -14.01
CA LEU A 240 21.09 1.67 -13.58
C LEU A 240 22.07 1.43 -14.72
N ASN A 241 21.76 0.51 -15.62
CA ASN A 241 22.57 0.20 -16.79
C ASN A 241 22.39 1.23 -17.94
N GLY A 242 21.53 2.25 -17.75
CA GLY A 242 21.25 3.27 -18.77
C GLY A 242 20.26 2.84 -19.88
N ASP A 243 19.76 1.60 -19.83
CA ASP A 243 18.80 1.07 -20.81
C ASP A 243 17.38 1.51 -20.47
N MET A 244 17.06 2.74 -20.88
CA MET A 244 15.74 3.35 -20.60
C MET A 244 14.61 2.72 -21.43
N ALA A 245 14.91 2.14 -22.60
CA ALA A 245 13.92 1.49 -23.45
C ALA A 245 13.46 0.18 -22.82
N LEU A 246 14.39 -0.65 -22.35
CA LEU A 246 14.09 -1.87 -21.61
C LEU A 246 13.39 -1.57 -20.28
N ALA A 247 13.82 -0.56 -19.53
CA ALA A 247 13.17 -0.14 -18.29
C ALA A 247 11.72 0.28 -18.54
N ALA A 248 11.46 1.03 -19.62
CA ALA A 248 10.12 1.44 -20.03
C ALA A 248 9.26 0.23 -20.46
N THR A 249 9.82 -0.70 -21.26
CA THR A 249 9.14 -1.93 -21.68
C THR A 249 8.73 -2.77 -20.48
N ASN A 250 9.65 -3.04 -19.55
CA ASN A 250 9.36 -3.74 -18.31
C ASN A 250 8.25 -3.05 -17.49
N SER A 251 8.26 -1.72 -17.45
CA SER A 251 7.26 -0.91 -16.74
C SER A 251 5.87 -1.05 -17.37
N VAL A 252 5.78 -0.97 -18.71
CA VAL A 252 4.51 -1.12 -19.43
C VAL A 252 3.94 -2.53 -19.26
N VAL A 253 4.77 -3.56 -19.34
CA VAL A 253 4.33 -4.96 -19.11
C VAL A 253 3.82 -5.13 -17.69
N LEU A 254 4.53 -4.63 -16.68
CA LEU A 254 4.14 -4.71 -15.26
C LEU A 254 2.78 -4.04 -15.00
N VAL A 255 2.57 -2.83 -15.53
CA VAL A 255 1.31 -2.10 -15.42
C VAL A 255 0.19 -2.82 -16.17
N SER A 256 0.47 -3.37 -17.35
CA SER A 256 -0.52 -4.10 -18.16
C SER A 256 -1.06 -5.32 -17.41
N ILE A 257 -0.20 -6.11 -16.76
CA ILE A 257 -0.61 -7.26 -15.95
C ILE A 257 -1.48 -6.80 -14.75
N SER A 258 -1.10 -5.72 -14.09
CA SER A 258 -1.87 -5.15 -12.99
C SER A 258 -3.27 -4.71 -13.45
N ILE A 259 -3.37 -4.07 -14.61
CA ILE A 259 -4.66 -3.66 -15.22
C ILE A 259 -5.49 -4.89 -15.63
N ILE A 260 -4.88 -5.90 -16.24
CA ILE A 260 -5.56 -7.14 -16.63
C ILE A 260 -6.17 -7.80 -15.38
N PHE A 261 -5.41 -7.93 -14.30
CA PHE A 261 -5.91 -8.50 -13.06
C PHE A 261 -7.07 -7.69 -12.47
N LEU A 262 -6.96 -6.36 -12.47
CA LEU A 262 -8.04 -5.46 -12.07
C LEU A 262 -9.31 -5.68 -12.90
N LEU A 263 -9.19 -5.79 -14.22
CA LEU A 263 -10.32 -6.01 -15.13
C LEU A 263 -10.97 -7.37 -14.90
N LEU A 264 -10.17 -8.44 -14.74
CA LEU A 264 -10.66 -9.78 -14.44
C LEU A 264 -11.48 -9.81 -13.14
N LEU A 265 -10.97 -9.22 -12.06
CA LEU A 265 -11.68 -9.13 -10.80
C LEU A 265 -12.95 -8.26 -10.90
N ARG A 266 -12.91 -7.18 -11.69
CA ARG A 266 -14.08 -6.33 -11.92
C ARG A 266 -15.20 -7.06 -12.68
N VAL A 267 -14.84 -7.85 -13.69
CA VAL A 267 -15.81 -8.69 -14.41
C VAL A 267 -16.41 -9.74 -13.47
N TYR A 268 -15.57 -10.42 -12.69
CA TYR A 268 -16.01 -11.40 -11.71
C TYR A 268 -16.96 -10.77 -10.65
N SER A 269 -16.62 -9.60 -10.11
CA SER A 269 -17.45 -8.90 -9.11
C SER A 269 -18.81 -8.47 -9.65
N ARG A 270 -18.91 -8.11 -10.94
CA ARG A 270 -20.20 -7.75 -11.57
C ARG A 270 -21.18 -8.90 -11.61
N ARG A 271 -20.72 -10.13 -11.75
CA ARG A 271 -21.57 -11.35 -11.74
C ARG A 271 -22.13 -11.66 -10.36
N GLN A 272 -21.52 -11.16 -9.28
CA GLN A 272 -21.88 -11.43 -7.87
C GLN A 272 -22.88 -10.42 -7.27
N ARG A 273 -23.49 -9.53 -8.05
CA ARG A 273 -24.36 -8.42 -7.57
C ARG A 273 -25.62 -8.84 -6.80
N PHE A 274 -26.00 -10.10 -6.79
CA PHE A 274 -27.26 -10.56 -6.18
C PHE A 274 -27.25 -10.73 -4.66
N VAL A 275 -26.11 -10.56 -3.98
CA VAL A 275 -25.97 -10.88 -2.55
C VAL A 275 -26.17 -9.67 -1.62
N TYR A 276 -26.39 -8.44 -2.15
CA TYR A 276 -26.39 -7.21 -1.35
C TYR A 276 -27.74 -6.80 -0.72
N ALA A 277 -28.77 -7.62 -0.77
CA ALA A 277 -30.12 -7.24 -0.29
C ALA A 277 -30.36 -7.61 1.19
N MET A 278 -29.34 -7.62 2.05
CA MET A 278 -29.56 -7.88 3.48
C MET A 278 -29.46 -6.60 4.29
N LYS A 279 -30.60 -5.97 4.53
CA LYS A 279 -30.80 -4.92 5.53
C LYS A 279 -31.06 -5.59 6.90
N GLY A 280 -30.07 -5.56 7.78
CA GLY A 280 -30.25 -5.93 9.17
C GLY A 280 -29.17 -5.29 10.03
N ILE A 281 -29.54 -4.39 10.94
CA ILE A 281 -28.67 -3.92 12.01
C ILE A 281 -28.81 -4.92 13.16
N SER A 282 -28.21 -6.09 13.05
CA SER A 282 -28.13 -7.02 14.14
C SER A 282 -26.68 -7.19 14.57
N ARG A 283 -26.41 -6.89 15.82
CA ARG A 283 -25.08 -7.02 16.42
C ARG A 283 -24.81 -8.51 16.63
N ARG A 284 -23.92 -9.08 15.81
CA ARG A 284 -23.48 -10.47 15.97
C ARG A 284 -22.87 -10.63 17.36
N THR A 285 -23.54 -11.43 18.21
CA THR A 285 -23.03 -11.76 19.55
C THR A 285 -21.92 -12.80 19.43
N SER A 286 -20.76 -12.51 19.99
CA SER A 286 -19.65 -13.47 20.05
C SER A 286 -20.08 -14.71 20.82
N ARG A 287 -19.78 -15.89 20.28
CA ARG A 287 -20.10 -17.17 20.93
C ARG A 287 -19.21 -17.39 22.14
N ARG A 288 -19.83 -17.83 23.25
CA ARG A 288 -19.10 -18.25 24.43
C ARG A 288 -18.47 -19.62 24.19
N LEU A 289 -17.18 -19.73 24.34
CA LEU A 289 -16.42 -20.97 24.28
C LEU A 289 -16.49 -21.69 25.62
N THR A 290 -16.33 -23.02 25.60
CA THR A 290 -16.06 -23.79 26.85
C THR A 290 -14.79 -23.28 27.52
N LYS A 291 -14.63 -23.49 28.82
CA LYS A 291 -13.42 -23.03 29.56
C LYS A 291 -12.12 -23.51 28.91
N PHE A 292 -12.09 -24.77 28.44
CA PHE A 292 -10.92 -25.36 27.77
C PHE A 292 -10.66 -24.71 26.40
N SER A 293 -11.66 -24.63 25.52
CA SER A 293 -11.53 -24.01 24.19
C SER A 293 -11.18 -22.51 24.29
N ARG A 294 -11.66 -21.83 25.34
CA ARG A 294 -11.34 -20.43 25.61
C ARG A 294 -9.85 -20.25 25.99
N ARG A 295 -9.27 -21.17 26.75
CA ARG A 295 -7.84 -21.15 27.07
C ARG A 295 -6.99 -21.42 25.84
N ILE A 296 -7.33 -22.41 25.02
CA ILE A 296 -6.64 -22.68 23.74
C ILE A 296 -6.69 -21.45 22.82
N ALA A 297 -7.87 -20.86 22.64
CA ALA A 297 -8.01 -19.66 21.83
C ALA A 297 -7.18 -18.47 22.39
N GLY A 298 -7.06 -18.37 23.71
CA GLY A 298 -6.20 -17.39 24.37
C GLY A 298 -4.71 -17.62 24.09
N VAL A 299 -4.24 -18.87 24.12
CA VAL A 299 -2.86 -19.24 23.78
C VAL A 299 -2.58 -18.94 22.30
N ILE A 300 -3.48 -19.32 21.40
CA ILE A 300 -3.37 -19.01 19.97
C ILE A 300 -3.31 -17.49 19.75
N ALA A 301 -4.17 -16.74 20.44
CA ALA A 301 -4.16 -15.27 20.35
C ALA A 301 -2.84 -14.69 20.86
N ALA A 302 -2.25 -15.22 21.93
CA ALA A 302 -0.95 -14.81 22.45
C ALA A 302 0.19 -15.10 21.46
N LEU A 303 0.17 -16.27 20.81
CA LEU A 303 1.16 -16.63 19.78
C LEU A 303 1.04 -15.72 18.54
N ILE A 304 -0.18 -15.43 18.10
CA ILE A 304 -0.41 -14.49 16.98
C ILE A 304 0.07 -13.07 17.36
N LEU A 305 -0.23 -12.61 18.57
CA LEU A 305 0.26 -11.32 19.07
C LEU A 305 1.79 -11.28 19.11
N LEU A 306 2.42 -12.33 19.64
CA LEU A 306 3.87 -12.45 19.65
C LEU A 306 4.44 -12.37 18.22
N PHE A 307 3.88 -13.12 17.28
CA PHE A 307 4.30 -13.12 15.88
C PHE A 307 4.17 -11.75 15.22
N ILE A 308 3.06 -11.04 15.46
CA ILE A 308 2.83 -9.69 14.89
C ILE A 308 3.78 -8.65 15.52
N LEU A 309 4.06 -8.76 16.80
CA LEU A 309 4.91 -7.80 17.53
C LEU A 309 6.40 -8.09 17.35
N LEU A 310 6.78 -9.31 17.03
CA LEU A 310 8.18 -9.75 16.96
C LEU A 310 9.07 -8.87 16.06
N PRO A 311 8.67 -8.49 14.82
CA PRO A 311 9.45 -7.61 13.99
C PRO A 311 9.67 -6.22 14.61
N VAL A 312 8.64 -5.67 15.25
CA VAL A 312 8.72 -4.35 15.92
C VAL A 312 9.64 -4.41 17.13
N VAL A 313 9.49 -5.45 17.95
CA VAL A 313 10.34 -5.67 19.13
C VAL A 313 11.79 -5.95 18.70
N GLY A 314 11.99 -6.70 17.60
CA GLY A 314 13.30 -6.94 17.03
C GLY A 314 14.03 -5.66 16.63
N ILE A 315 13.36 -4.80 15.86
CA ILE A 315 13.94 -3.49 15.48
C ILE A 315 14.24 -2.65 16.73
N LEU A 316 13.31 -2.59 17.67
CA LEU A 316 13.50 -1.82 18.90
C LEU A 316 14.71 -2.34 19.71
N LEU A 317 14.88 -3.64 19.81
CA LEU A 317 16.00 -4.26 20.49
C LEU A 317 17.33 -3.92 19.79
N ILE A 318 17.36 -4.04 18.46
CA ILE A 318 18.56 -3.77 17.65
C ILE A 318 18.91 -2.28 17.70
N SER A 319 17.94 -1.37 17.77
CA SER A 319 18.19 0.07 17.85
C SER A 319 19.01 0.49 19.09
N PHE A 320 18.99 -0.33 20.14
CA PHE A 320 19.84 -0.15 21.33
C PHE A 320 21.16 -0.91 21.26
N ALA A 321 21.40 -1.75 20.25
CA ALA A 321 22.66 -2.49 20.16
C ALA A 321 23.83 -1.55 19.92
N LYS A 322 24.90 -1.69 20.71
CA LYS A 322 26.15 -0.96 20.46
C LYS A 322 26.79 -1.49 19.17
N GLU A 323 27.21 -0.61 18.31
CA GLU A 323 27.90 -0.93 17.05
C GLU A 323 29.08 -1.89 17.30
N GLY A 324 29.19 -2.92 16.45
CA GLY A 324 30.23 -3.96 16.59
C GLY A 324 30.04 -4.95 17.75
N SER A 325 29.02 -4.80 18.61
CA SER A 325 28.82 -5.69 19.76
C SER A 325 27.89 -6.88 19.47
N TRP A 326 27.31 -6.95 18.26
CA TRP A 326 26.41 -8.03 17.85
C TRP A 326 26.95 -8.71 16.59
N THR A 327 27.73 -9.72 16.75
CA THR A 327 28.38 -10.47 15.67
C THR A 327 27.79 -11.87 15.51
N TRP A 328 28.03 -12.74 16.50
CA TRP A 328 27.61 -14.15 16.48
C TRP A 328 26.64 -14.51 17.62
N GLN A 329 26.50 -13.64 18.62
CA GLN A 329 25.65 -13.89 19.79
C GLN A 329 24.15 -13.86 19.40
N LEU A 330 23.29 -14.53 20.19
CA LEU A 330 21.84 -14.50 20.01
C LEU A 330 21.28 -13.07 20.18
N LEU A 331 21.72 -12.39 21.24
CA LEU A 331 21.36 -11.01 21.54
C LEU A 331 22.61 -10.12 21.60
N PRO A 332 22.49 -8.81 21.36
CA PRO A 332 23.60 -7.88 21.48
C PRO A 332 24.25 -7.97 22.86
N ALA A 333 25.59 -8.04 22.90
CA ALA A 333 26.32 -8.13 24.16
C ALA A 333 26.33 -6.81 24.95
N ARG A 334 26.16 -5.68 24.26
CA ARG A 334 26.14 -4.34 24.87
C ARG A 334 25.01 -3.50 24.28
N TYR A 335 24.34 -2.75 25.15
CA TYR A 335 23.25 -1.83 24.79
C TYR A 335 23.68 -0.40 25.07
N THR A 336 23.27 0.54 24.21
CA THR A 336 23.63 1.94 24.29
C THR A 336 22.51 2.84 23.79
N PHE A 337 22.46 4.09 24.26
CA PHE A 337 21.64 5.16 23.69
C PHE A 337 22.41 6.01 22.67
N GLU A 338 23.71 5.73 22.43
CA GLU A 338 24.53 6.48 21.48
C GLU A 338 23.95 6.53 20.09
N ASN A 339 23.28 5.44 19.63
CA ASN A 339 22.62 5.42 18.32
C ASN A 339 21.56 6.51 18.19
N TYR A 340 20.81 6.77 19.26
CA TYR A 340 19.81 7.85 19.28
C TYR A 340 20.46 9.24 19.35
N LEU A 341 21.57 9.39 20.04
CA LEU A 341 22.34 10.65 20.07
C LEU A 341 22.93 10.95 18.69
N LYS A 342 23.47 9.92 17.97
CA LYS A 342 23.95 10.07 16.60
C LYS A 342 22.90 10.65 15.66
N LEU A 343 21.60 10.32 15.82
CA LEU A 343 20.53 10.88 15.02
C LEU A 343 20.45 12.42 15.07
N PHE A 344 20.93 13.05 16.14
CA PHE A 344 20.87 14.49 16.33
C PHE A 344 22.23 15.19 16.27
N THR A 345 23.33 14.44 16.37
CA THR A 345 24.68 14.98 16.42
C THR A 345 25.46 14.80 15.13
N GLN A 346 25.08 13.81 14.31
CA GLN A 346 25.74 13.53 13.03
C GLN A 346 24.86 14.08 11.89
N GLU A 347 25.41 15.01 11.12
CA GLU A 347 24.71 15.68 10.03
C GLU A 347 24.25 14.68 8.94
N ASP A 348 25.09 13.70 8.62
CA ASP A 348 24.83 12.67 7.62
C ASP A 348 23.61 11.80 7.95
N VAL A 349 23.29 11.64 9.24
CA VAL A 349 22.13 10.87 9.74
C VAL A 349 20.93 11.77 9.93
N PHE A 350 21.13 13.01 10.41
CA PHE A 350 20.04 13.94 10.67
C PHE A 350 19.43 14.54 9.39
N ARG A 351 20.25 14.85 8.39
CA ARG A 351 19.82 15.44 7.12
C ARG A 351 18.79 14.59 6.36
N PRO A 352 18.96 13.25 6.22
CA PRO A 352 17.92 12.37 5.65
C PRO A 352 16.57 12.41 6.38
N ILE A 353 16.58 12.58 7.72
CA ILE A 353 15.35 12.71 8.51
C ILE A 353 14.63 14.02 8.16
N LEU A 354 15.37 15.13 8.10
CA LEU A 354 14.83 16.43 7.70
C LEU A 354 14.30 16.40 6.26
N ASN A 355 15.07 15.81 5.33
CA ASN A 355 14.67 15.66 3.94
C ASN A 355 13.33 14.91 3.83
N SER A 356 13.25 13.71 4.42
CA SER A 356 12.02 12.90 4.38
C SER A 356 10.82 13.62 5.02
N THR A 357 11.04 14.25 6.17
CA THR A 357 9.96 14.95 6.88
C THR A 357 9.47 16.14 6.06
N THR A 358 10.37 16.95 5.52
CA THR A 358 10.04 18.12 4.69
C THR A 358 9.30 17.69 3.43
N MET A 359 9.83 16.69 2.71
CA MET A 359 9.20 16.16 1.49
C MET A 359 7.81 15.58 1.77
N ALA A 360 7.66 14.83 2.88
CA ALA A 360 6.36 14.27 3.28
C ALA A 360 5.35 15.36 3.65
N ILE A 361 5.77 16.42 4.34
CA ILE A 361 4.92 17.57 4.66
C ILE A 361 4.46 18.28 3.38
N ILE A 362 5.38 18.59 2.46
CA ILE A 362 5.06 19.25 1.19
C ILE A 362 4.08 18.41 0.37
N ALA A 363 4.38 17.12 0.18
CA ALA A 363 3.54 16.21 -0.57
C ALA A 363 2.14 16.04 0.06
N THR A 364 2.07 15.95 1.40
CA THR A 364 0.79 15.83 2.11
C THR A 364 -0.02 17.12 2.02
N ALA A 365 0.59 18.28 2.18
CA ALA A 365 -0.09 19.58 2.04
C ALA A 365 -0.66 19.76 0.63
N ALA A 366 0.12 19.43 -0.41
CA ALA A 366 -0.33 19.42 -1.79
C ALA A 366 -1.50 18.43 -2.00
N SER A 367 -1.39 17.22 -1.42
CA SER A 367 -2.44 16.19 -1.49
C SER A 367 -3.73 16.61 -0.80
N ILE A 368 -3.66 17.34 0.32
CA ILE A 368 -4.83 17.90 1.00
C ILE A 368 -5.52 18.94 0.10
N GLY A 369 -4.77 19.92 -0.41
CA GLY A 369 -5.30 20.96 -1.29
C GLY A 369 -5.98 20.39 -2.53
N PHE A 370 -5.28 19.49 -3.23
CA PHE A 370 -5.79 18.81 -4.41
C PHE A 370 -6.96 17.88 -4.07
N GLY A 371 -6.80 17.04 -3.04
CA GLY A 371 -7.74 15.98 -2.69
C GLY A 371 -9.08 16.49 -2.17
N VAL A 372 -9.07 17.48 -1.27
CA VAL A 372 -10.30 18.10 -0.74
C VAL A 372 -11.06 18.79 -1.87
N THR A 373 -10.36 19.52 -2.73
CA THR A 373 -10.97 20.24 -3.85
C THR A 373 -11.59 19.28 -4.86
N THR A 374 -10.84 18.23 -5.23
CA THR A 374 -11.33 17.17 -6.13
C THR A 374 -12.54 16.46 -5.55
N ALA A 375 -12.47 16.01 -4.30
CA ALA A 375 -13.57 15.33 -3.62
C ALA A 375 -14.82 16.22 -3.52
N PHE A 376 -14.67 17.50 -3.20
CA PHE A 376 -15.77 18.47 -3.18
C PHE A 376 -16.43 18.63 -4.56
N LEU A 377 -15.64 18.81 -5.61
CA LEU A 377 -16.16 18.94 -6.97
C LEU A 377 -16.92 17.69 -7.41
N LEU A 378 -16.34 16.51 -7.22
CA LEU A 378 -16.95 15.24 -7.64
C LEU A 378 -18.24 14.89 -6.88
N THR A 379 -18.35 15.28 -5.59
CA THR A 379 -19.49 14.88 -4.75
C THR A 379 -20.58 15.93 -4.65
N ARG A 380 -20.23 17.22 -4.66
CA ARG A 380 -21.15 18.35 -4.37
C ARG A 380 -21.57 19.14 -5.62
N ARG A 381 -20.88 18.96 -6.73
CA ARG A 381 -21.16 19.70 -7.96
C ARG A 381 -21.53 18.77 -9.12
N ARG A 382 -22.39 19.26 -10.01
CA ARG A 382 -22.71 18.57 -11.27
C ARG A 382 -21.73 19.07 -12.33
N ILE A 383 -20.73 18.24 -12.63
CA ILE A 383 -19.71 18.54 -13.64
C ILE A 383 -20.25 18.15 -15.03
N LYS A 384 -20.20 19.09 -15.96
CA LYS A 384 -20.44 18.86 -17.39
C LYS A 384 -19.28 19.51 -18.18
N PRO A 385 -18.71 18.87 -19.21
CA PRO A 385 -19.04 17.54 -19.69
C PRO A 385 -18.56 16.41 -18.74
N ARG A 386 -19.17 15.26 -18.84
CA ARG A 386 -18.86 14.08 -17.99
C ARG A 386 -17.40 13.62 -18.14
N VAL A 387 -16.77 13.91 -19.27
CA VAL A 387 -15.35 13.57 -19.53
C VAL A 387 -14.45 14.20 -18.48
N LEU A 388 -14.62 15.50 -18.16
CA LEU A 388 -13.80 16.20 -17.15
C LEU A 388 -13.98 15.61 -15.74
N ALA A 389 -15.21 15.17 -15.40
CA ALA A 389 -15.44 14.46 -14.13
C ALA A 389 -14.73 13.11 -14.10
N ALA A 390 -14.75 12.37 -15.21
CA ALA A 390 -14.08 11.09 -15.35
C ALA A 390 -12.56 11.25 -15.31
N THR A 391 -12.00 12.30 -15.93
CA THR A 391 -10.56 12.59 -15.87
C THR A 391 -10.11 12.84 -14.43
N LEU A 392 -10.87 13.62 -13.64
CA LEU A 392 -10.56 13.84 -12.23
C LEU A 392 -10.68 12.57 -11.40
N ASP A 393 -11.76 11.80 -11.56
CA ASP A 393 -12.00 10.59 -10.76
C ASP A 393 -10.99 9.49 -11.09
N VAL A 394 -10.84 9.18 -12.38
CA VAL A 394 -9.90 8.14 -12.85
C VAL A 394 -8.45 8.59 -12.67
N GLY A 395 -8.11 9.81 -13.08
CA GLY A 395 -6.75 10.35 -12.99
C GLY A 395 -6.25 10.46 -11.56
N SER A 396 -7.11 10.83 -10.60
CA SER A 396 -6.74 10.86 -9.18
C SER A 396 -6.63 9.47 -8.54
N ALA A 397 -7.23 8.44 -9.14
CA ALA A 397 -7.15 7.05 -8.64
C ALA A 397 -6.04 6.24 -9.34
N LEU A 398 -5.65 6.62 -10.55
CA LEU A 398 -4.70 5.89 -11.40
C LEU A 398 -3.35 5.63 -10.71
N PRO A 399 -2.72 6.59 -10.00
CA PRO A 399 -1.44 6.35 -9.35
C PRO A 399 -1.45 5.24 -8.30
N PHE A 400 -2.61 4.91 -7.74
CA PHE A 400 -2.74 3.79 -6.81
C PHE A 400 -2.55 2.43 -7.50
N ALA A 401 -2.87 2.37 -8.78
CA ALA A 401 -2.74 1.16 -9.60
C ALA A 401 -1.33 0.96 -10.19
N ILE A 402 -0.48 2.00 -10.13
CA ILE A 402 0.82 2.01 -10.79
C ILE A 402 1.91 1.76 -9.75
N PRO A 403 2.83 0.80 -9.98
CA PRO A 403 3.99 0.57 -9.13
C PRO A 403 4.87 1.83 -8.97
N GLY A 404 5.44 2.02 -7.77
CA GLY A 404 6.30 3.17 -7.49
C GLY A 404 7.53 3.26 -8.38
N THR A 405 8.09 2.12 -8.80
CA THR A 405 9.20 2.05 -9.77
C THR A 405 8.81 2.64 -11.11
N VAL A 406 7.59 2.35 -11.57
CA VAL A 406 7.06 2.89 -12.85
C VAL A 406 6.81 4.39 -12.74
N ILE A 407 6.23 4.87 -11.63
CA ILE A 407 6.05 6.32 -11.39
C ILE A 407 7.41 7.02 -11.42
N ALA A 408 8.42 6.49 -10.72
CA ALA A 408 9.75 7.08 -10.69
C ALA A 408 10.39 7.13 -12.08
N LEU A 409 10.36 6.02 -12.83
CA LEU A 409 10.90 5.97 -14.18
C LEU A 409 10.17 6.96 -15.10
N SER A 410 8.83 7.02 -15.01
CA SER A 410 8.03 7.95 -15.79
C SER A 410 8.38 9.41 -15.51
N LEU A 411 8.66 9.76 -14.25
CA LEU A 411 9.10 11.08 -13.85
C LEU A 411 10.51 11.40 -14.37
N ILE A 412 11.43 10.43 -14.38
CA ILE A 412 12.76 10.60 -14.99
C ILE A 412 12.61 10.93 -16.48
N LEU A 413 11.89 10.10 -17.24
CA LEU A 413 11.69 10.29 -18.67
C LEU A 413 10.97 11.60 -19.04
N ALA A 414 10.07 12.07 -18.17
CA ALA A 414 9.31 13.28 -18.42
C ALA A 414 10.06 14.57 -18.07
N PHE A 415 10.86 14.56 -17.01
CA PHE A 415 11.41 15.76 -16.39
C PHE A 415 12.95 15.84 -16.44
N ASP A 416 13.58 15.08 -17.30
CA ASP A 416 15.00 15.16 -17.64
C ASP A 416 15.34 16.36 -18.55
N ARG A 417 14.31 17.10 -19.00
CA ARG A 417 14.40 18.26 -19.89
C ARG A 417 13.52 19.40 -19.40
N PRO A 418 13.84 20.65 -19.80
CA PRO A 418 13.04 21.80 -19.45
C PRO A 418 11.67 21.75 -20.14
N LEU A 419 10.59 21.98 -19.38
CA LEU A 419 9.22 22.02 -19.87
C LEU A 419 8.53 23.32 -19.48
N LEU A 420 7.50 23.73 -20.22
CA LEU A 420 6.76 24.96 -19.93
C LEU A 420 6.14 24.95 -18.53
N PHE A 421 5.56 23.82 -18.12
CA PHE A 421 4.89 23.68 -16.81
C PHE A 421 5.84 23.38 -15.64
N THR A 422 7.15 23.24 -15.91
CA THR A 422 8.22 23.26 -14.90
C THR A 422 8.96 24.60 -14.86
N ALA A 423 8.37 25.65 -15.44
CA ALA A 423 9.00 26.97 -15.61
C ALA A 423 10.37 26.91 -16.29
N GLY A 424 10.54 26.00 -17.26
CA GLY A 424 11.79 25.81 -18.00
C GLY A 424 12.91 25.13 -17.22
N GLN A 425 12.60 24.50 -16.07
CA GLN A 425 13.60 23.81 -15.26
C GLN A 425 13.55 22.29 -15.45
N ILE A 426 14.70 21.65 -15.35
CA ILE A 426 14.85 20.21 -15.23
C ILE A 426 14.57 19.84 -13.79
N LEU A 427 13.62 18.93 -13.52
CA LEU A 427 13.29 18.50 -12.15
C LEU A 427 14.14 17.30 -11.69
N VAL A 428 14.58 16.46 -12.62
CA VAL A 428 15.45 15.31 -12.30
C VAL A 428 16.75 15.82 -11.67
N GLY A 429 17.15 15.21 -10.56
CA GLY A 429 18.32 15.65 -9.79
C GLY A 429 18.05 16.78 -8.80
N THR A 430 16.87 17.40 -8.82
CA THR A 430 16.51 18.45 -7.85
C THR A 430 15.77 17.88 -6.64
N PHE A 431 15.70 18.67 -5.56
CA PHE A 431 14.88 18.35 -4.39
C PHE A 431 13.40 18.07 -4.74
N TRP A 432 12.84 18.78 -5.72
CA TRP A 432 11.40 18.82 -6.00
C TRP A 432 10.83 17.55 -6.63
N ILE A 433 11.67 16.71 -7.25
CA ILE A 433 11.21 15.49 -7.91
C ILE A 433 10.65 14.47 -6.90
N LEU A 434 11.22 14.40 -5.69
CA LEU A 434 10.79 13.48 -4.63
C LEU A 434 9.44 13.90 -4.01
N PRO A 435 9.23 15.16 -3.55
CA PRO A 435 7.91 15.62 -3.13
C PRO A 435 6.82 15.44 -4.19
N LEU A 436 7.16 15.64 -5.47
CA LEU A 436 6.25 15.41 -6.59
C LEU A 436 5.88 13.93 -6.72
N ALA A 437 6.85 13.02 -6.65
CA ALA A 437 6.60 11.59 -6.68
C ALA A 437 5.71 11.14 -5.50
N TYR A 438 5.98 11.66 -4.30
CA TYR A 438 5.20 11.37 -3.10
C TYR A 438 3.77 11.94 -3.20
N PHE A 439 3.60 13.14 -3.75
CA PHE A 439 2.29 13.72 -4.03
C PHE A 439 1.49 12.83 -4.98
N ILE A 440 2.05 12.50 -6.13
CA ILE A 440 1.38 11.67 -7.15
C ILE A 440 0.93 10.35 -6.53
N ARG A 441 1.83 9.66 -5.82
CA ARG A 441 1.58 8.35 -5.25
C ARG A 441 0.49 8.37 -4.17
N ASN A 442 0.45 9.43 -3.35
CA ASN A 442 -0.39 9.48 -2.15
C ASN A 442 -1.68 10.30 -2.32
N VAL A 443 -1.83 11.10 -3.40
CA VAL A 443 -3.06 11.86 -3.65
C VAL A 443 -4.33 10.99 -3.65
N PRO A 444 -4.34 9.73 -4.14
CA PRO A 444 -5.53 8.88 -4.08
C PRO A 444 -6.03 8.64 -2.65
N LEU A 445 -5.15 8.56 -1.65
CA LEU A 445 -5.50 8.33 -0.25
C LEU A 445 -6.36 9.48 0.30
N VAL A 446 -5.94 10.72 0.04
CA VAL A 446 -6.66 11.91 0.49
C VAL A 446 -7.97 12.09 -0.29
N VAL A 447 -7.95 11.91 -1.62
CA VAL A 447 -9.16 12.01 -2.46
C VAL A 447 -10.22 11.01 -2.01
N ARG A 448 -9.86 9.73 -1.83
CA ARG A 448 -10.82 8.66 -1.48
C ARG A 448 -11.34 8.79 -0.06
N SER A 449 -10.48 9.10 0.92
CA SER A 449 -10.89 9.34 2.31
C SER A 449 -11.85 10.53 2.41
N THR A 450 -11.52 11.65 1.76
CA THR A 450 -12.35 12.86 1.76
C THR A 450 -13.68 12.62 1.03
N THR A 451 -13.66 11.91 -0.11
CA THR A 451 -14.87 11.53 -0.85
C THR A 451 -15.81 10.67 0.00
N ALA A 452 -15.26 9.70 0.74
CA ALA A 452 -16.03 8.89 1.68
C ALA A 452 -16.67 9.75 2.78
N GLY A 453 -15.94 10.73 3.33
CA GLY A 453 -16.47 11.70 4.29
C GLY A 453 -17.64 12.52 3.72
N PHE A 454 -17.51 13.00 2.48
CA PHE A 454 -18.60 13.71 1.81
C PHE A 454 -19.84 12.83 1.55
N HIS A 455 -19.66 11.55 1.29
CA HIS A 455 -20.78 10.62 1.10
C HIS A 455 -21.53 10.31 2.42
N GLN A 456 -20.81 10.29 3.54
CA GLN A 456 -21.41 10.08 4.86
C GLN A 456 -22.08 11.34 5.43
N PHE A 457 -21.72 12.51 4.91
CA PHE A 457 -22.25 13.79 5.37
C PHE A 457 -23.67 14.04 4.85
N ASP A 458 -24.61 14.32 5.76
CA ASP A 458 -26.00 14.61 5.43
C ASP A 458 -26.14 15.98 4.75
N LYS A 459 -26.66 15.98 3.51
CA LYS A 459 -26.90 17.18 2.72
C LYS A 459 -27.94 18.12 3.32
N SER A 460 -28.83 17.61 4.16
CA SER A 460 -29.86 18.42 4.83
C SER A 460 -29.25 19.54 5.68
N LEU A 461 -28.04 19.33 6.23
CA LEU A 461 -27.31 20.35 6.97
C LEU A 461 -26.87 21.54 6.10
N GLU A 462 -26.46 21.28 4.84
CA GLU A 462 -26.16 22.35 3.88
C GLU A 462 -27.41 23.12 3.47
N GLU A 463 -28.54 22.41 3.29
CA GLU A 463 -29.84 22.99 2.95
C GLU A 463 -30.37 23.84 4.11
N ALA A 464 -30.31 23.35 5.34
CA ALA A 464 -30.68 24.12 6.54
C ALA A 464 -29.85 25.40 6.69
N SER A 465 -28.51 25.31 6.51
CA SER A 465 -27.62 26.48 6.51
C SER A 465 -28.00 27.51 5.44
N SER A 466 -28.35 27.03 4.24
CA SER A 466 -28.79 27.88 3.13
C SER A 466 -30.14 28.55 3.43
N ASN A 467 -31.10 27.82 4.05
CA ASN A 467 -32.40 28.36 4.46
C ASN A 467 -32.29 29.44 5.54
N LEU A 468 -31.23 29.36 6.38
CA LEU A 468 -30.88 30.40 7.36
C LEU A 468 -30.12 31.59 6.75
N GLY A 469 -30.05 31.68 5.40
CA GLY A 469 -29.40 32.79 4.68
C GLY A 469 -27.88 32.72 4.55
N ALA A 470 -27.25 31.60 4.92
CA ALA A 470 -25.80 31.46 4.76
C ALA A 470 -25.41 31.28 3.29
N GLY A 471 -24.49 32.09 2.80
CA GLY A 471 -23.88 31.91 1.47
C GLY A 471 -23.03 30.64 1.42
N GLY A 472 -22.80 30.11 0.20
CA GLY A 472 -22.10 28.83 -0.01
C GLY A 472 -20.69 28.74 0.61
N TRP A 473 -19.95 29.84 0.67
CA TRP A 473 -18.65 29.93 1.33
C TRP A 473 -18.76 29.76 2.85
N ARG A 474 -19.74 30.45 3.45
CA ARG A 474 -20.01 30.36 4.90
C ARG A 474 -20.51 28.96 5.28
N THR A 475 -21.39 28.37 4.48
CA THR A 475 -21.85 26.98 4.65
C THR A 475 -20.68 26.00 4.56
N PHE A 476 -19.80 26.15 3.56
CA PHE A 476 -18.63 25.29 3.43
C PHE A 476 -17.74 25.32 4.69
N TRP A 477 -17.30 26.50 5.13
CA TRP A 477 -16.37 26.62 6.25
C TRP A 477 -16.97 26.35 7.63
N ARG A 478 -18.26 26.63 7.84
CA ARG A 478 -18.89 26.47 9.16
C ARG A 478 -19.69 25.17 9.32
N VAL A 479 -20.08 24.51 8.25
CA VAL A 479 -20.92 23.30 8.32
C VAL A 479 -20.22 22.14 7.62
N THR A 480 -19.90 22.26 6.34
CA THR A 480 -19.40 21.15 5.52
C THR A 480 -17.99 20.72 5.92
N PHE A 481 -17.04 21.67 5.96
CA PHE A 481 -15.63 21.40 6.27
C PHE A 481 -15.43 20.80 7.67
N PRO A 482 -16.01 21.35 8.77
CA PRO A 482 -15.88 20.75 10.10
C PRO A 482 -16.41 19.32 10.16
N SER A 483 -17.50 19.04 9.46
CA SER A 483 -18.12 17.70 9.44
C SER A 483 -17.30 16.66 8.68
N VAL A 484 -16.58 17.04 7.62
CA VAL A 484 -15.71 16.13 6.85
C VAL A 484 -14.27 16.14 7.31
N ARG A 485 -13.88 17.08 8.21
CA ARG A 485 -12.52 17.22 8.74
C ARG A 485 -11.90 15.91 9.25
N PRO A 486 -12.61 15.04 9.99
CA PRO A 486 -12.04 13.77 10.45
C PRO A 486 -11.58 12.87 9.30
N SER A 487 -12.34 12.83 8.18
CA SER A 487 -11.99 12.05 6.99
C SER A 487 -10.80 12.66 6.24
N ILE A 488 -10.70 13.99 6.20
CA ILE A 488 -9.54 14.70 5.61
C ILE A 488 -8.29 14.40 6.42
N ILE A 489 -8.34 14.52 7.75
CA ILE A 489 -7.21 14.24 8.65
C ILE A 489 -6.77 12.78 8.51
N SER A 490 -7.71 11.84 8.46
CA SER A 490 -7.40 10.42 8.27
C SER A 490 -6.66 10.17 6.96
N GLY A 491 -7.14 10.74 5.84
CA GLY A 491 -6.47 10.65 4.55
C GLY A 491 -5.09 11.31 4.53
N ALA A 492 -4.95 12.47 5.17
CA ALA A 492 -3.70 13.20 5.28
C ALA A 492 -2.65 12.45 6.12
N LEU A 493 -3.06 11.86 7.25
CA LEU A 493 -2.16 11.05 8.09
C LEU A 493 -1.67 9.81 7.33
N LEU A 494 -2.56 9.12 6.61
CA LEU A 494 -2.16 7.98 5.78
C LEU A 494 -1.19 8.41 4.68
N ALA A 495 -1.44 9.54 4.00
CA ALA A 495 -0.56 10.07 2.97
C ALA A 495 0.81 10.48 3.54
N PHE A 496 0.84 11.11 4.72
CA PHE A 496 2.08 11.50 5.39
C PHE A 496 2.93 10.29 5.80
N ILE A 497 2.32 9.29 6.44
CA ILE A 497 3.01 8.06 6.86
C ILE A 497 3.56 7.32 5.64
N ALA A 498 2.75 7.21 4.57
CA ALA A 498 3.18 6.56 3.34
C ALA A 498 4.31 7.33 2.64
N ALA A 499 4.26 8.68 2.62
CA ALA A 499 5.30 9.52 2.05
C ALA A 499 6.61 9.45 2.86
N LEU A 500 6.53 9.44 4.19
CA LEU A 500 7.69 9.35 5.08
C LEU A 500 8.44 8.02 4.89
N GLY A 501 7.70 6.94 4.67
CA GLY A 501 8.25 5.60 4.45
C GLY A 501 8.48 5.24 2.98
N GLU A 502 8.36 6.20 2.05
CA GLU A 502 8.46 5.92 0.63
C GLU A 502 9.90 5.60 0.22
N PHE A 503 10.13 4.35 -0.14
CA PHE A 503 11.44 3.84 -0.55
C PHE A 503 11.52 3.61 -2.07
N VAL A 504 10.46 3.07 -2.65
CA VAL A 504 10.47 2.55 -4.02
C VAL A 504 10.74 3.63 -5.06
N SER A 505 10.04 4.76 -4.95
CA SER A 505 10.30 5.90 -5.83
C SER A 505 11.60 6.61 -5.45
N SER A 506 11.93 6.63 -4.15
CA SER A 506 13.09 7.32 -3.61
C SER A 506 14.40 6.74 -4.14
N ILE A 507 14.56 5.42 -4.13
CA ILE A 507 15.80 4.74 -4.57
C ILE A 507 16.13 4.98 -6.06
N LEU A 508 15.13 5.36 -6.86
CA LEU A 508 15.31 5.69 -8.28
C LEU A 508 15.57 7.17 -8.53
N LEU A 509 15.08 8.07 -7.65
CA LEU A 509 15.02 9.52 -7.87
C LEU A 509 15.99 10.32 -6.99
N TYR A 510 16.53 9.72 -5.92
CA TYR A 510 17.36 10.45 -4.97
C TYR A 510 18.70 10.88 -5.57
N THR A 511 19.26 11.93 -4.99
CA THR A 511 20.66 12.35 -5.15
C THR A 511 21.30 12.39 -3.77
N TYR A 512 22.61 12.58 -3.71
CA TYR A 512 23.34 12.67 -2.44
C TYR A 512 22.75 13.75 -1.51
N ASP A 513 22.45 14.94 -2.07
CA ASP A 513 21.96 16.08 -1.27
C ASP A 513 20.52 15.93 -0.78
N ASN A 514 19.66 15.22 -1.50
CA ASN A 514 18.25 15.06 -1.18
C ASN A 514 17.88 13.67 -0.67
N ARG A 515 18.88 12.88 -0.22
CA ARG A 515 18.69 11.50 0.26
C ARG A 515 17.64 11.44 1.36
N PRO A 516 16.58 10.62 1.21
CA PRO A 516 15.59 10.42 2.24
C PRO A 516 15.99 9.31 3.23
N ILE A 517 15.34 9.27 4.39
CA ILE A 517 15.63 8.30 5.47
C ILE A 517 15.49 6.84 5.01
N SER A 518 14.54 6.56 4.12
CA SER A 518 14.32 5.20 3.60
C SER A 518 15.52 4.69 2.78
N VAL A 519 16.21 5.58 2.08
CA VAL A 519 17.44 5.23 1.35
C VAL A 519 18.63 5.17 2.30
N GLU A 520 18.69 6.05 3.29
CA GLU A 520 19.75 6.04 4.31
C GLU A 520 19.76 4.75 5.12
N ILE A 521 18.59 4.24 5.54
CA ILE A 521 18.46 2.93 6.25
C ILE A 521 19.13 1.78 5.46
N LEU A 522 19.15 1.86 4.15
CA LEU A 522 19.78 0.84 3.31
C LEU A 522 21.31 1.06 3.17
N ALA A 523 21.76 2.31 3.26
CA ALA A 523 23.16 2.69 3.12
C ALA A 523 23.99 2.41 4.38
N GLN A 524 23.33 2.38 5.56
CA GLN A 524 23.91 2.01 6.86
C GLN A 524 23.93 0.49 7.05
#